data_3de481755d9ecd5d25b97724f99091b6
#
_entry.id   3de481755d9ecd5d25b97724f99091b6
#
_cell.length_a   1.000
_cell.length_b   1.000
_cell.length_c   1.000
_cell.angle_alpha   90.00
_cell.angle_beta   90.00
_cell.angle_gamma   90.00
#
_symmetry.space_group_name_H-M   'P 1'
#
loop_
_entity.id
_entity.type
_entity.pdbx_description
1 polymer ?
#
loop_
_entity_poly.entity_id
_entity_poly.type
_entity_poly.pdbx_seq_one_letter_code
_entity_poly.pdbx_strand_id
1 'polypeptide(L)'
;MSRASRKYLLSLLVFGSNGIIASQISLPSWQIVLLRTLLGGTLLALIVLGARKRPAFLDHPHDAAYLASSGAALGVGWIFLFEAYKLIGVGIASLAYYCGPVIVMALSPVLFHERHTPAKLLGFAAVICGAFLVVAQGKGVALSPWGLVCGGLSAVMYAVMVICSKRASNAVAGIEASAIQLVASFAAVAVFALVAHGSELAVPLSANWPAILCLGLVNTGLGCYLYFSAMGQLPVQRVSVWGYLEPLSAVILSALILGEALTPANVAGTALILGGAIFCEVAGKRRGAEKTSRRLAGSRSASNLAA
;
A
#
# COMPACT_ATOMS: atom_id res chain seq x y z
N MET A 1 -8.88 -10.87 -15.56
CA MET A 1 -8.60 -10.00 -14.38
C MET A 1 -9.81 -9.13 -14.10
N SER A 2 -10.21 -8.99 -12.81
CA SER A 2 -11.30 -8.11 -12.42
C SER A 2 -10.91 -6.63 -12.56
N ARG A 3 -11.90 -5.73 -12.60
CA ARG A 3 -11.66 -4.27 -12.62
C ARG A 3 -10.87 -3.81 -11.38
N ALA A 4 -11.17 -4.37 -10.21
CA ALA A 4 -10.44 -4.11 -8.97
C ALA A 4 -8.97 -4.53 -9.07
N SER A 5 -8.69 -5.73 -9.61
CA SER A 5 -7.32 -6.21 -9.81
C SER A 5 -6.50 -5.28 -10.70
N ARG A 6 -7.08 -4.78 -11.80
CA ARG A 6 -6.39 -3.84 -12.70
C ARG A 6 -6.08 -2.52 -12.03
N LYS A 7 -7.06 -1.94 -11.29
CA LYS A 7 -6.85 -0.72 -10.52
C LYS A 7 -5.72 -0.87 -9.49
N TYR A 8 -5.73 -1.97 -8.74
CA TYR A 8 -4.72 -2.24 -7.72
C TYR A 8 -3.32 -2.35 -8.32
N LEU A 9 -3.16 -3.14 -9.40
CA LEU A 9 -1.86 -3.26 -10.07
C LEU A 9 -1.37 -1.94 -10.65
N LEU A 10 -2.27 -1.14 -11.25
CA LEU A 10 -1.90 0.17 -11.77
C LEU A 10 -1.45 1.12 -10.66
N SER A 11 -2.10 1.08 -9.49
CA SER A 11 -1.68 1.90 -8.35
C SER A 11 -0.28 1.55 -7.85
N LEU A 12 0.07 0.25 -7.83
CA LEU A 12 1.40 -0.20 -7.42
C LEU A 12 2.50 0.27 -8.39
N LEU A 13 2.21 0.27 -9.70
CA LEU A 13 3.11 0.82 -10.72
C LEU A 13 3.32 2.33 -10.52
N VAL A 14 2.24 3.07 -10.25
CA VAL A 14 2.31 4.50 -9.95
C VAL A 14 3.12 4.74 -8.68
N PHE A 15 2.89 3.97 -7.62
CA PHE A 15 3.64 4.11 -6.36
C PHE A 15 5.12 3.76 -6.50
N GLY A 16 5.49 2.85 -7.40
CA GLY A 16 6.88 2.56 -7.70
C GLY A 16 7.69 3.76 -8.20
N SER A 17 7.03 4.78 -8.78
CA SER A 17 7.68 6.03 -9.18
C SER A 17 7.86 7.04 -8.04
N ASN A 18 7.30 6.79 -6.85
CA ASN A 18 7.33 7.74 -5.72
C ASN A 18 8.76 8.18 -5.36
N GLY A 19 9.70 7.23 -5.26
CA GLY A 19 11.08 7.52 -4.89
C GLY A 19 11.79 8.41 -5.90
N ILE A 20 11.58 8.14 -7.20
CA ILE A 20 12.21 8.90 -8.30
C ILE A 20 11.69 10.35 -8.32
N ILE A 21 10.38 10.55 -8.11
CA ILE A 21 9.81 11.89 -8.08
C ILE A 21 10.22 12.61 -6.79
N ALA A 22 10.17 11.93 -5.66
CA ALA A 22 10.53 12.49 -4.36
C ALA A 22 12.00 12.90 -4.26
N SER A 23 12.92 12.18 -4.93
CA SER A 23 14.34 12.53 -4.96
C SER A 23 14.63 13.88 -5.64
N GLN A 24 13.70 14.38 -6.45
CA GLN A 24 13.81 15.69 -7.10
C GLN A 24 13.28 16.84 -6.21
N ILE A 25 12.77 16.55 -5.02
CA ILE A 25 12.16 17.52 -4.11
C ILE A 25 13.10 17.78 -2.93
N SER A 26 13.75 18.93 -2.91
CA SER A 26 14.67 19.34 -1.85
C SER A 26 13.93 19.95 -0.65
N LEU A 27 12.99 19.18 -0.04
CA LEU A 27 12.24 19.58 1.14
C LEU A 27 12.44 18.57 2.29
N PRO A 28 12.22 18.97 3.56
CA PRO A 28 12.13 18.04 4.67
C PRO A 28 11.06 16.99 4.43
N SER A 29 11.28 15.76 4.91
CA SER A 29 10.39 14.62 4.66
C SER A 29 8.95 14.89 5.07
N TRP A 30 8.74 15.51 6.24
CA TRP A 30 7.40 15.85 6.74
C TRP A 30 6.67 16.87 5.84
N GLN A 31 7.40 17.85 5.24
CA GLN A 31 6.80 18.80 4.30
C GLN A 31 6.37 18.10 3.01
N ILE A 32 7.17 17.15 2.50
CA ILE A 32 6.79 16.35 1.33
C ILE A 32 5.50 15.59 1.63
N VAL A 33 5.41 14.95 2.82
CA VAL A 33 4.21 14.19 3.21
C VAL A 33 3.01 15.12 3.42
N LEU A 34 3.21 16.28 4.01
CA LEU A 34 2.16 17.29 4.20
C LEU A 34 1.59 17.77 2.85
N LEU A 35 2.46 18.17 1.93
CA LEU A 35 2.05 18.68 0.61
C LEU A 35 1.36 17.61 -0.24
N ARG A 36 1.91 16.40 -0.28
CA ARG A 36 1.31 15.33 -1.09
C ARG A 36 -0.07 14.92 -0.56
N THR A 37 -0.26 14.89 0.76
CA THR A 37 -1.57 14.56 1.36
C THR A 37 -2.56 15.71 1.23
N LEU A 38 -2.11 16.96 1.33
CA LEU A 38 -2.92 18.15 1.06
C LEU A 38 -3.44 18.14 -0.39
N LEU A 39 -2.55 18.04 -1.36
CA LEU A 39 -2.91 18.09 -2.79
C LEU A 39 -3.81 16.90 -3.17
N GLY A 40 -3.44 15.68 -2.79
CA GLY A 40 -4.22 14.49 -3.10
C GLY A 40 -5.56 14.47 -2.38
N GLY A 41 -5.58 14.84 -1.10
CA GLY A 41 -6.80 14.92 -0.29
C GLY A 41 -7.77 15.98 -0.82
N THR A 42 -7.26 17.17 -1.12
CA THR A 42 -8.06 18.27 -1.70
C THR A 42 -8.64 17.88 -3.05
N LEU A 43 -7.83 17.28 -3.94
CA LEU A 43 -8.30 16.80 -5.24
C LEU A 43 -9.49 15.85 -5.10
N LEU A 44 -9.36 14.81 -4.27
CA LEU A 44 -10.43 13.83 -4.12
C LEU A 44 -11.65 14.40 -3.38
N ALA A 45 -11.43 15.25 -2.37
CA ALA A 45 -12.53 15.93 -1.67
C ALA A 45 -13.33 16.83 -2.62
N LEU A 46 -12.67 17.63 -3.46
CA LEU A 46 -13.34 18.47 -4.46
C LEU A 46 -14.14 17.65 -5.47
N ILE A 47 -13.64 16.48 -5.90
CA ILE A 47 -14.39 15.60 -6.81
C ILE A 47 -15.63 15.05 -6.11
N VAL A 48 -15.53 14.62 -4.84
CA VAL A 48 -16.68 14.12 -4.07
C VAL A 48 -17.73 15.20 -3.86
N LEU A 49 -17.31 16.40 -3.45
CA LEU A 49 -18.21 17.55 -3.24
C LEU A 49 -18.85 18.01 -4.56
N GLY A 50 -18.08 18.05 -5.65
CA GLY A 50 -18.56 18.44 -6.98
C GLY A 50 -19.56 17.45 -7.60
N ALA A 51 -19.59 16.21 -7.15
CA ALA A 51 -20.53 15.18 -7.63
C ALA A 51 -22.00 15.47 -7.28
N ARG A 52 -22.28 16.46 -6.42
CA ARG A 52 -23.62 16.92 -5.97
C ARG A 52 -24.55 15.77 -5.48
N LYS A 53 -23.96 14.62 -5.15
CA LYS A 53 -24.67 13.49 -4.54
C LYS A 53 -24.47 13.53 -3.04
N ARG A 54 -25.50 13.12 -2.27
CA ARG A 54 -25.34 12.96 -0.83
C ARG A 54 -24.25 11.92 -0.57
N PRO A 55 -23.18 12.25 0.17
CA PRO A 55 -22.10 11.31 0.44
C PRO A 55 -22.58 10.14 1.28
N ALA A 56 -22.22 8.92 0.87
CA ALA A 56 -22.63 7.68 1.57
C ALA A 56 -22.06 7.60 3.00
N PHE A 57 -20.93 8.24 3.27
CA PHE A 57 -20.31 8.24 4.61
C PHE A 57 -21.19 8.90 5.69
N LEU A 58 -22.12 9.79 5.32
CA LEU A 58 -23.05 10.41 6.27
C LEU A 58 -24.08 9.40 6.82
N ASP A 59 -24.41 8.39 6.02
CA ASP A 59 -25.33 7.33 6.42
C ASP A 59 -24.62 6.12 7.06
N HIS A 60 -23.26 6.08 6.96
CA HIS A 60 -22.41 5.00 7.46
C HIS A 60 -21.23 5.54 8.32
N PRO A 61 -21.50 6.17 9.49
CA PRO A 61 -20.47 6.83 10.30
C PRO A 61 -19.41 5.85 10.84
N HIS A 62 -19.77 4.61 11.12
CA HIS A 62 -18.80 3.59 11.55
C HIS A 62 -17.79 3.27 10.45
N ASP A 63 -18.23 3.14 9.21
CA ASP A 63 -17.33 2.89 8.07
C ASP A 63 -16.43 4.10 7.83
N ALA A 64 -16.99 5.31 7.93
CA ALA A 64 -16.23 6.55 7.84
C ALA A 64 -15.14 6.63 8.93
N ALA A 65 -15.43 6.22 10.15
CA ALA A 65 -14.45 6.17 11.25
C ALA A 65 -13.32 5.17 10.99
N TYR A 66 -13.62 3.97 10.47
CA TYR A 66 -12.59 3.02 10.06
C TYR A 66 -11.72 3.56 8.91
N LEU A 67 -12.31 4.21 7.92
CA LEU A 67 -11.59 4.81 6.80
C LEU A 67 -10.73 5.99 7.27
N ALA A 68 -11.24 6.82 8.17
CA ALA A 68 -10.46 7.93 8.76
C ALA A 68 -9.28 7.39 9.58
N SER A 69 -9.49 6.35 10.40
CA SER A 69 -8.41 5.68 11.13
C SER A 69 -7.37 5.06 10.21
N SER A 70 -7.80 4.46 9.09
CA SER A 70 -6.92 3.96 8.03
C SER A 70 -6.07 5.09 7.43
N GLY A 71 -6.70 6.23 7.13
CA GLY A 71 -6.01 7.40 6.57
C GLY A 71 -5.02 8.03 7.56
N ALA A 72 -5.40 8.16 8.83
CA ALA A 72 -4.49 8.64 9.86
C ALA A 72 -3.27 7.73 10.01
N ALA A 73 -3.48 6.41 10.05
CA ALA A 73 -2.40 5.43 10.08
C ALA A 73 -1.48 5.54 8.84
N LEU A 74 -2.05 5.78 7.65
CA LEU A 74 -1.27 6.03 6.43
C LEU A 74 -0.36 7.26 6.59
N GLY A 75 -0.90 8.39 7.03
CA GLY A 75 -0.13 9.64 7.20
C GLY A 75 0.99 9.50 8.23
N VAL A 76 0.68 8.95 9.40
CA VAL A 76 1.65 8.67 10.46
C VAL A 76 2.71 7.67 9.98
N GLY A 77 2.29 6.62 9.28
CA GLY A 77 3.19 5.63 8.70
C GLY A 77 4.18 6.25 7.71
N TRP A 78 3.75 7.18 6.89
CA TRP A 78 4.64 7.90 5.96
C TRP A 78 5.62 8.83 6.68
N ILE A 79 5.23 9.49 7.78
CA ILE A 79 6.18 10.28 8.59
C ILE A 79 7.32 9.38 9.07
N PHE A 80 7.00 8.24 9.68
CA PHE A 80 7.99 7.28 10.16
C PHE A 80 8.84 6.71 9.00
N LEU A 81 8.22 6.39 7.87
CA LEU A 81 8.93 5.86 6.70
C LEU A 81 9.96 6.85 6.16
N PHE A 82 9.56 8.11 5.98
CA PHE A 82 10.46 9.13 5.46
C PHE A 82 11.55 9.52 6.46
N GLU A 83 11.28 9.43 7.77
CA GLU A 83 12.30 9.59 8.79
C GLU A 83 13.31 8.43 8.75
N ALA A 84 12.82 7.19 8.61
CA ALA A 84 13.68 6.04 8.41
C ALA A 84 14.56 6.17 7.15
N TYR A 85 14.01 6.70 6.04
CA TYR A 85 14.79 6.95 4.82
C TYR A 85 16.01 7.84 5.06
N LYS A 86 15.88 8.86 5.90
CA LYS A 86 17.00 9.74 6.25
C LYS A 86 18.05 9.07 7.13
N LEU A 87 17.61 8.25 8.08
CA LEU A 87 18.47 7.71 9.14
C LEU A 87 19.18 6.41 8.76
N ILE A 88 18.54 5.55 7.95
CA ILE A 88 19.05 4.22 7.58
C ILE A 88 19.04 3.98 6.07
N GLY A 89 18.75 5.02 5.29
CA GLY A 89 18.68 4.94 3.83
C GLY A 89 17.42 4.29 3.30
N VAL A 90 17.10 4.60 2.04
CA VAL A 90 15.85 4.16 1.39
C VAL A 90 15.75 2.63 1.33
N GLY A 91 16.86 1.94 1.05
CA GLY A 91 16.86 0.47 0.91
C GLY A 91 16.42 -0.24 2.19
N ILE A 92 17.11 0.03 3.32
CA ILE A 92 16.84 -0.66 4.60
C ILE A 92 15.47 -0.25 5.16
N ALA A 93 15.13 1.05 5.07
CA ALA A 93 13.84 1.55 5.52
C ALA A 93 12.67 0.94 4.71
N SER A 94 12.82 0.81 3.39
CA SER A 94 11.83 0.13 2.54
C SER A 94 11.70 -1.34 2.92
N LEU A 95 12.81 -2.04 3.20
CA LEU A 95 12.77 -3.43 3.66
C LEU A 95 11.97 -3.55 4.96
N ALA A 96 12.21 -2.66 5.93
CA ALA A 96 11.45 -2.63 7.18
C ALA A 96 9.96 -2.37 6.91
N TYR A 97 9.61 -1.39 6.08
CA TYR A 97 8.23 -1.08 5.70
C TYR A 97 7.52 -2.27 5.04
N TYR A 98 8.22 -3.03 4.17
CA TYR A 98 7.64 -4.22 3.53
C TYR A 98 7.41 -5.41 4.47
N CYS A 99 7.78 -5.31 5.75
CA CYS A 99 7.25 -6.19 6.80
C CYS A 99 5.76 -5.94 7.07
N GLY A 100 5.19 -4.79 6.70
CA GLY A 100 3.78 -4.47 6.89
C GLY A 100 2.81 -5.50 6.27
N PRO A 101 2.92 -5.84 4.98
CA PRO A 101 2.15 -6.93 4.38
C PRO A 101 2.32 -8.28 5.08
N VAL A 102 3.50 -8.57 5.66
CA VAL A 102 3.75 -9.79 6.47
C VAL A 102 2.86 -9.78 7.71
N ILE A 103 2.84 -8.64 8.43
CA ILE A 103 2.00 -8.46 9.63
C ILE A 103 0.52 -8.65 9.26
N VAL A 104 0.05 -8.01 8.18
CA VAL A 104 -1.33 -8.15 7.69
C VAL A 104 -1.67 -9.60 7.38
N MET A 105 -0.78 -10.30 6.68
CA MET A 105 -0.98 -11.70 6.33
C MET A 105 -1.00 -12.60 7.57
N ALA A 106 -0.09 -12.39 8.52
CA ALA A 106 -0.05 -13.15 9.77
C ALA A 106 -1.34 -12.98 10.59
N LEU A 107 -1.91 -11.77 10.60
CA LEU A 107 -3.15 -11.46 11.32
C LEU A 107 -4.44 -11.83 10.57
N SER A 108 -4.36 -12.10 9.25
CA SER A 108 -5.56 -12.32 8.42
C SER A 108 -6.43 -13.51 8.84
N PRO A 109 -5.94 -14.64 9.38
CA PRO A 109 -6.79 -15.71 9.86
C PRO A 109 -7.64 -15.29 11.06
N VAL A 110 -7.05 -14.51 11.97
CA VAL A 110 -7.72 -14.07 13.21
C VAL A 110 -8.73 -12.97 12.92
N LEU A 111 -8.35 -11.98 12.08
CA LEU A 111 -9.15 -10.78 11.85
C LEU A 111 -10.20 -10.94 10.74
N PHE A 112 -9.90 -11.75 9.71
CA PHE A 112 -10.74 -11.88 8.51
C PHE A 112 -11.16 -13.32 8.23
N HIS A 113 -10.82 -14.27 9.11
CA HIS A 113 -11.13 -15.70 8.98
C HIS A 113 -10.64 -16.30 7.65
N GLU A 114 -9.58 -15.72 7.05
CA GLU A 114 -8.96 -16.22 5.84
C GLU A 114 -8.02 -17.39 6.16
N ARG A 115 -8.18 -18.52 5.48
CA ARG A 115 -7.35 -19.71 5.72
C ARG A 115 -6.03 -19.65 4.94
N HIS A 116 -4.93 -19.82 5.64
CA HIS A 116 -3.62 -20.04 5.01
C HIS A 116 -3.54 -21.46 4.43
N THR A 117 -2.88 -21.55 3.28
CA THR A 117 -2.52 -22.84 2.72
C THR A 117 -0.99 -22.92 2.62
N PRO A 118 -0.37 -24.10 2.75
CA PRO A 118 1.08 -24.22 2.62
C PRO A 118 1.62 -23.60 1.33
N ALA A 119 0.90 -23.79 0.22
CA ALA A 119 1.28 -23.19 -1.06
C ALA A 119 1.28 -21.66 -1.04
N LYS A 120 0.29 -21.02 -0.37
CA LYS A 120 0.27 -19.55 -0.21
C LYS A 120 1.41 -19.08 0.67
N LEU A 121 1.73 -19.81 1.75
CA LEU A 121 2.86 -19.49 2.63
C LEU A 121 4.20 -19.59 1.89
N LEU A 122 4.39 -20.64 1.08
CA LEU A 122 5.60 -20.80 0.26
C LEU A 122 5.76 -19.70 -0.77
N GLY A 123 4.69 -19.37 -1.50
CA GLY A 123 4.72 -18.27 -2.46
C GLY A 123 4.97 -16.92 -1.80
N PHE A 124 4.41 -16.69 -0.61
CA PHE A 124 4.65 -15.49 0.17
C PHE A 124 6.10 -15.41 0.68
N ALA A 125 6.67 -16.52 1.17
CA ALA A 125 8.08 -16.59 1.55
C ALA A 125 9.01 -16.28 0.37
N ALA A 126 8.69 -16.79 -0.84
CA ALA A 126 9.44 -16.46 -2.05
C ALA A 126 9.38 -14.95 -2.37
N VAL A 127 8.21 -14.33 -2.22
CA VAL A 127 8.04 -12.87 -2.42
C VAL A 127 8.89 -12.08 -1.41
N ILE A 128 8.88 -12.45 -0.13
CA ILE A 128 9.70 -11.81 0.91
C ILE A 128 11.19 -11.96 0.61
N CYS A 129 11.65 -13.16 0.28
CA CYS A 129 13.04 -13.40 -0.10
C CYS A 129 13.44 -12.57 -1.32
N GLY A 130 12.58 -12.49 -2.32
CA GLY A 130 12.79 -11.67 -3.51
C GLY A 130 12.88 -10.18 -3.18
N ALA A 131 11.97 -9.66 -2.36
CA ALA A 131 11.99 -8.27 -1.91
C ALA A 131 13.28 -7.96 -1.12
N PHE A 132 13.69 -8.88 -0.24
CA PHE A 132 14.95 -8.76 0.48
C PHE A 132 16.16 -8.67 -0.47
N LEU A 133 16.24 -9.54 -1.49
CA LEU A 133 17.33 -9.50 -2.48
C LEU A 133 17.37 -8.20 -3.26
N VAL A 134 16.21 -7.65 -3.63
CA VAL A 134 16.12 -6.37 -4.35
C VAL A 134 16.58 -5.21 -3.48
N VAL A 135 16.16 -5.17 -2.23
CA VAL A 135 16.37 -4.02 -1.33
C VAL A 135 17.71 -4.07 -0.61
N ALA A 136 18.25 -5.26 -0.33
CA ALA A 136 19.52 -5.45 0.40
C ALA A 136 20.79 -4.99 -0.38
N GLN A 137 20.65 -4.52 -1.61
CA GLN A 137 21.76 -3.99 -2.43
C GLN A 137 22.27 -2.62 -1.96
N GLY A 138 21.63 -1.99 -0.98
CA GLY A 138 22.06 -0.71 -0.42
C GLY A 138 23.39 -0.81 0.33
N LYS A 139 24.45 -0.18 -0.19
CA LYS A 139 25.79 -0.19 0.41
C LYS A 139 25.84 0.67 1.68
N GLY A 140 26.32 0.05 2.79
CA GLY A 140 27.13 0.73 3.82
C GLY A 140 26.55 1.94 4.56
N VAL A 141 25.25 1.92 4.96
CA VAL A 141 24.69 2.96 5.83
C VAL A 141 24.79 2.52 7.30
N ALA A 142 25.32 3.40 8.16
CA ALA A 142 25.32 3.15 9.60
C ALA A 142 23.89 2.93 10.10
N LEU A 143 23.65 1.80 10.77
CA LEU A 143 22.32 1.46 11.29
C LEU A 143 22.00 2.33 12.51
N SER A 144 21.18 3.35 12.33
CA SER A 144 20.59 4.10 13.44
C SER A 144 19.51 3.25 14.13
N PRO A 145 19.61 2.99 15.45
CA PRO A 145 18.55 2.26 16.16
C PRO A 145 17.18 2.95 16.03
N TRP A 146 17.15 4.27 16.09
CA TRP A 146 15.92 5.04 15.90
C TRP A 146 15.36 4.91 14.46
N GLY A 147 16.22 4.89 13.46
CA GLY A 147 15.82 4.64 12.08
C GLY A 147 15.17 3.26 11.88
N LEU A 148 15.69 2.22 12.55
CA LEU A 148 15.08 0.88 12.54
C LEU A 148 13.72 0.87 13.25
N VAL A 149 13.59 1.57 14.38
CA VAL A 149 12.31 1.73 15.09
C VAL A 149 11.29 2.43 14.18
N CYS A 150 11.67 3.53 13.54
CA CYS A 150 10.81 4.23 12.59
C CYS A 150 10.38 3.31 11.43
N GLY A 151 11.29 2.54 10.86
CA GLY A 151 10.98 1.54 9.83
C GLY A 151 9.96 0.50 10.31
N GLY A 152 10.14 -0.04 11.52
CA GLY A 152 9.21 -0.97 12.14
C GLY A 152 7.84 -0.35 12.43
N LEU A 153 7.81 0.87 12.98
CA LEU A 153 6.57 1.61 13.22
C LEU A 153 5.81 1.90 11.91
N SER A 154 6.51 2.23 10.83
CA SER A 154 5.88 2.42 9.53
C SER A 154 5.22 1.13 9.02
N ALA A 155 5.83 -0.05 9.24
CA ALA A 155 5.24 -1.34 8.91
C ALA A 155 3.98 -1.64 9.73
N VAL A 156 4.00 -1.33 11.04
CA VAL A 156 2.82 -1.48 11.91
C VAL A 156 1.70 -0.55 11.44
N MET A 157 2.01 0.71 11.13
CA MET A 157 1.01 1.67 10.62
C MET A 157 0.44 1.22 9.26
N TYR A 158 1.25 0.65 8.38
CA TYR A 158 0.75 0.01 7.16
C TYR A 158 -0.26 -1.10 7.48
N ALA A 159 0.05 -1.97 8.42
CA ALA A 159 -0.87 -3.05 8.82
C ALA A 159 -2.18 -2.49 9.38
N VAL A 160 -2.13 -1.49 10.25
CA VAL A 160 -3.31 -0.79 10.79
C VAL A 160 -4.14 -0.18 9.67
N MET A 161 -3.49 0.52 8.72
CA MET A 161 -4.15 1.10 7.55
C MET A 161 -4.93 0.05 6.76
N VAL A 162 -4.30 -1.08 6.42
CA VAL A 162 -4.95 -2.15 5.64
C VAL A 162 -6.10 -2.78 6.44
N ILE A 163 -5.89 -3.08 7.72
CA ILE A 163 -6.90 -3.71 8.58
C ILE A 163 -8.12 -2.80 8.73
N CYS A 164 -7.92 -1.51 9.06
CA CYS A 164 -9.01 -0.55 9.19
C CYS A 164 -9.77 -0.38 7.85
N SER A 165 -9.05 -0.22 6.74
CA SER A 165 -9.67 -0.10 5.41
C SER A 165 -10.49 -1.35 5.04
N LYS A 166 -10.07 -2.53 5.48
CA LYS A 166 -10.77 -3.79 5.26
C LYS A 166 -11.98 -4.01 6.19
N ARG A 167 -11.98 -3.37 7.35
CA ARG A 167 -13.11 -3.41 8.30
C ARG A 167 -14.27 -2.53 7.86
N ALA A 168 -14.01 -1.46 7.11
CA ALA A 168 -15.05 -0.65 6.50
C ALA A 168 -15.85 -1.48 5.50
N SER A 169 -17.17 -1.32 5.51
CA SER A 169 -18.05 -1.97 4.55
C SER A 169 -17.87 -1.36 3.15
N ASN A 170 -18.38 -2.05 2.12
CA ASN A 170 -18.38 -1.52 0.76
C ASN A 170 -19.48 -0.44 0.54
N ALA A 171 -20.21 -0.04 1.58
CA ALA A 171 -21.21 1.01 1.48
C ALA A 171 -20.56 2.37 1.20
N VAL A 172 -19.43 2.65 1.85
CA VAL A 172 -18.57 3.81 1.52
C VAL A 172 -17.38 3.29 0.70
N ALA A 173 -17.43 3.44 -0.60
CA ALA A 173 -16.45 2.84 -1.51
C ALA A 173 -15.94 3.83 -2.57
N GLY A 174 -14.95 3.39 -3.32
CA GLY A 174 -14.43 4.14 -4.46
C GLY A 174 -13.77 5.45 -4.06
N ILE A 175 -14.23 6.55 -4.65
CA ILE A 175 -13.60 7.86 -4.47
C ILE A 175 -13.89 8.46 -3.09
N GLU A 176 -15.07 8.21 -2.50
CA GLU A 176 -15.41 8.70 -1.16
C GLU A 176 -14.50 8.07 -0.10
N ALA A 177 -14.32 6.76 -0.13
CA ALA A 177 -13.42 6.06 0.78
C ALA A 177 -11.98 6.60 0.66
N SER A 178 -11.51 6.83 -0.56
CA SER A 178 -10.17 7.36 -0.81
C SER A 178 -10.02 8.81 -0.32
N ALA A 179 -11.05 9.64 -0.53
CA ALA A 179 -11.08 11.03 -0.07
C ALA A 179 -11.02 11.10 1.47
N ILE A 180 -11.83 10.31 2.18
CA ILE A 180 -11.82 10.27 3.65
C ILE A 180 -10.43 9.88 4.15
N GLN A 181 -9.82 8.83 3.58
CA GLN A 181 -8.49 8.36 3.99
C GLN A 181 -7.41 9.42 3.75
N LEU A 182 -7.40 10.11 2.60
CA LEU A 182 -6.40 11.15 2.32
C LEU A 182 -6.62 12.41 3.15
N VAL A 183 -7.86 12.84 3.37
CA VAL A 183 -8.16 13.97 4.25
C VAL A 183 -7.75 13.67 5.69
N ALA A 184 -8.05 12.49 6.20
CA ALA A 184 -7.62 12.06 7.53
C ALA A 184 -6.09 11.90 7.62
N SER A 185 -5.43 11.43 6.56
CA SER A 185 -3.97 11.40 6.45
C SER A 185 -3.38 12.81 6.54
N PHE A 186 -3.91 13.75 5.76
CA PHE A 186 -3.49 15.15 5.83
C PHE A 186 -3.69 15.73 7.23
N ALA A 187 -4.85 15.51 7.86
CA ALA A 187 -5.13 16.02 9.20
C ALA A 187 -4.12 15.49 10.23
N ALA A 188 -3.82 14.18 10.20
CA ALA A 188 -2.84 13.58 11.10
C ALA A 188 -1.43 14.15 10.89
N VAL A 189 -1.01 14.33 9.63
CA VAL A 189 0.30 14.90 9.28
C VAL A 189 0.37 16.39 9.65
N ALA A 190 -0.72 17.15 9.45
CA ALA A 190 -0.80 18.56 9.80
C ALA A 190 -0.70 18.76 11.32
N VAL A 191 -1.38 17.94 12.12
CA VAL A 191 -1.26 17.95 13.59
C VAL A 191 0.18 17.67 13.99
N PHE A 192 0.82 16.65 13.41
CA PHE A 192 2.23 16.36 13.69
C PHE A 192 3.12 17.56 13.31
N ALA A 193 2.94 18.15 12.14
CA ALA A 193 3.74 19.28 11.67
C ALA A 193 3.60 20.49 12.60
N LEU A 194 2.38 20.81 13.04
CA LEU A 194 2.12 21.92 13.98
C LEU A 194 2.74 21.69 15.35
N VAL A 195 2.66 20.45 15.87
CA VAL A 195 3.20 20.10 17.19
C VAL A 195 4.74 20.05 17.18
N ALA A 196 5.33 19.47 16.13
CA ALA A 196 6.76 19.23 16.05
C ALA A 196 7.56 20.44 15.51
N HIS A 197 6.97 21.26 14.65
CA HIS A 197 7.64 22.34 13.92
C HIS A 197 6.96 23.71 14.06
N GLY A 198 5.88 23.81 14.82
CA GLY A 198 5.19 25.07 15.08
C GLY A 198 4.65 25.71 13.78
N SER A 199 4.86 27.03 13.64
CA SER A 199 4.38 27.80 12.47
C SER A 199 5.35 27.81 11.29
N GLU A 200 6.50 27.13 11.36
CA GLU A 200 7.49 27.09 10.26
C GLU A 200 7.06 26.15 9.12
N LEU A 201 5.86 26.38 8.58
CA LEU A 201 5.28 25.59 7.50
C LEU A 201 5.59 26.14 6.09
N ALA A 202 6.36 27.24 6.00
CA ALA A 202 6.64 27.91 4.73
C ALA A 202 7.40 27.00 3.77
N VAL A 203 6.86 26.88 2.54
CA VAL A 203 7.51 26.14 1.45
C VAL A 203 8.20 27.15 0.54
N PRO A 204 9.52 27.01 0.25
CA PRO A 204 10.24 27.93 -0.63
C PRO A 204 9.62 27.95 -2.03
N LEU A 205 9.52 29.12 -2.65
CA LEU A 205 9.11 29.25 -4.05
C LEU A 205 10.08 28.55 -5.02
N SER A 206 11.35 28.39 -4.61
CA SER A 206 12.39 27.67 -5.36
C SER A 206 12.23 26.13 -5.31
N ALA A 207 11.25 25.61 -4.57
CA ALA A 207 10.99 24.17 -4.54
C ALA A 207 10.58 23.66 -5.93
N ASN A 208 10.88 22.40 -6.23
CA ASN A 208 10.48 21.77 -7.50
C ASN A 208 8.96 21.49 -7.52
N TRP A 209 8.18 22.52 -7.80
CA TRP A 209 6.72 22.47 -7.84
C TRP A 209 6.16 21.46 -8.83
N PRO A 210 6.70 21.28 -10.06
CA PRO A 210 6.25 20.19 -10.95
C PRO A 210 6.33 18.82 -10.32
N ALA A 211 7.44 18.50 -9.62
CA ALA A 211 7.59 17.22 -8.92
C ALA A 211 6.61 17.10 -7.73
N ILE A 212 6.41 18.18 -6.96
CA ILE A 212 5.44 18.23 -5.85
C ILE A 212 4.02 18.01 -6.36
N LEU A 213 3.61 18.67 -7.43
CA LEU A 213 2.29 18.51 -8.04
C LEU A 213 2.09 17.11 -8.59
N CYS A 214 3.10 16.55 -9.29
CA CYS A 214 3.06 15.18 -9.77
C CYS A 214 2.90 14.18 -8.60
N LEU A 215 3.71 14.31 -7.55
CA LEU A 215 3.66 13.45 -6.37
C LEU A 215 2.31 13.58 -5.64
N GLY A 216 1.77 14.78 -5.52
CA GLY A 216 0.51 15.05 -4.82
C GLY A 216 -0.72 14.63 -5.61
N LEU A 217 -0.85 15.06 -6.85
CA LEU A 217 -2.06 14.85 -7.65
C LEU A 217 -2.08 13.46 -8.30
N VAL A 218 -0.98 13.05 -8.95
CA VAL A 218 -0.93 11.77 -9.67
C VAL A 218 -0.63 10.62 -8.72
N ASN A 219 0.50 10.66 -8.02
CA ASN A 219 0.90 9.53 -7.19
C ASN A 219 0.02 9.42 -5.95
N THR A 220 -0.29 10.51 -5.27
CA THR A 220 -1.12 10.46 -4.06
C THR A 220 -2.61 10.50 -4.42
N GLY A 221 -3.09 11.49 -5.14
CA GLY A 221 -4.51 11.61 -5.47
C GLY A 221 -5.04 10.42 -6.28
N LEU A 222 -4.57 10.29 -7.52
CA LEU A 222 -5.00 9.21 -8.42
C LEU A 222 -4.53 7.84 -7.92
N GLY A 223 -3.27 7.71 -7.49
CA GLY A 223 -2.70 6.45 -7.00
C GLY A 223 -3.47 5.89 -5.81
N CYS A 224 -3.74 6.71 -4.78
CA CYS A 224 -4.53 6.28 -3.62
C CYS A 224 -5.99 6.00 -3.99
N TYR A 225 -6.59 6.76 -4.90
CA TYR A 225 -7.93 6.42 -5.40
C TYR A 225 -7.95 5.03 -6.04
N LEU A 226 -7.00 4.72 -6.90
CA LEU A 226 -6.89 3.41 -7.54
C LEU A 226 -6.67 2.30 -6.50
N TYR A 227 -5.80 2.53 -5.53
CA TYR A 227 -5.43 1.60 -4.47
C TYR A 227 -6.62 1.31 -3.55
N PHE A 228 -7.18 2.32 -2.89
CA PHE A 228 -8.24 2.14 -1.90
C PHE A 228 -9.56 1.70 -2.51
N SER A 229 -9.93 2.21 -3.70
CA SER A 229 -11.14 1.75 -4.39
C SER A 229 -11.09 0.29 -4.81
N ALA A 230 -9.90 -0.29 -4.92
CA ALA A 230 -9.69 -1.68 -5.26
C ALA A 230 -9.52 -2.58 -4.02
N MET A 231 -8.84 -2.08 -2.99
CA MET A 231 -8.45 -2.84 -1.81
C MET A 231 -9.66 -3.49 -1.11
N GLY A 232 -10.77 -2.78 -0.97
CA GLY A 232 -12.01 -3.30 -0.36
C GLY A 232 -12.56 -4.55 -1.05
N GLN A 233 -12.38 -4.65 -2.37
CA GLN A 233 -12.92 -5.70 -3.23
C GLN A 233 -11.98 -6.91 -3.41
N LEU A 234 -10.75 -6.85 -2.88
CA LEU A 234 -9.75 -7.91 -3.03
C LEU A 234 -9.54 -8.64 -1.70
N PRO A 235 -9.28 -9.96 -1.70
CA PRO A 235 -8.87 -10.69 -0.50
C PRO A 235 -7.61 -10.06 0.12
N VAL A 236 -7.51 -10.04 1.45
CA VAL A 236 -6.39 -9.46 2.19
C VAL A 236 -5.05 -10.09 1.77
N GLN A 237 -5.04 -11.42 1.61
CA GLN A 237 -3.86 -12.15 1.15
C GLN A 237 -3.37 -11.70 -0.23
N ARG A 238 -4.31 -11.39 -1.16
CA ARG A 238 -3.96 -10.88 -2.49
C ARG A 238 -3.40 -9.47 -2.42
N VAL A 239 -3.99 -8.60 -1.58
CA VAL A 239 -3.48 -7.26 -1.33
C VAL A 239 -2.05 -7.33 -0.80
N SER A 240 -1.80 -8.20 0.20
CA SER A 240 -0.47 -8.35 0.80
C SER A 240 0.57 -8.88 -0.20
N VAL A 241 0.25 -9.93 -0.95
CA VAL A 241 1.20 -10.54 -1.92
C VAL A 241 1.49 -9.60 -3.07
N TRP A 242 0.45 -9.00 -3.67
CA TRP A 242 0.63 -8.10 -4.82
C TRP A 242 1.26 -6.77 -4.43
N GLY A 243 1.16 -6.34 -3.16
CA GLY A 243 1.82 -5.14 -2.66
C GLY A 243 3.33 -5.13 -2.94
N TYR A 244 3.96 -6.31 -3.01
CA TYR A 244 5.38 -6.43 -3.35
C TYR A 244 5.72 -6.13 -4.82
N LEU A 245 4.72 -5.93 -5.68
CA LEU A 245 4.95 -5.41 -7.04
C LEU A 245 5.33 -3.92 -7.05
N GLU A 246 5.06 -3.19 -5.96
CA GLU A 246 5.51 -1.81 -5.81
C GLU A 246 7.04 -1.68 -5.81
N PRO A 247 7.80 -2.37 -4.92
CA PRO A 247 9.26 -2.31 -4.97
C PRO A 247 9.83 -2.86 -6.27
N LEU A 248 9.19 -3.85 -6.88
CA LEU A 248 9.57 -4.35 -8.19
C LEU A 248 9.44 -3.27 -9.26
N SER A 249 8.31 -2.56 -9.29
CA SER A 249 8.11 -1.46 -10.25
C SER A 249 9.10 -0.32 -10.01
N ALA A 250 9.45 -0.03 -8.75
CA ALA A 250 10.46 0.97 -8.42
C ALA A 250 11.83 0.62 -9.03
N VAL A 251 12.28 -0.64 -8.91
CA VAL A 251 13.56 -1.09 -9.50
C VAL A 251 13.54 -1.02 -11.02
N ILE A 252 12.46 -1.48 -11.67
CA ILE A 252 12.33 -1.41 -13.12
C ILE A 252 12.33 0.04 -13.60
N LEU A 253 11.58 0.92 -12.95
CA LEU A 253 11.52 2.33 -13.31
C LEU A 253 12.84 3.04 -13.06
N SER A 254 13.57 2.71 -11.98
CA SER A 254 14.90 3.23 -11.70
C SER A 254 15.90 2.85 -12.81
N ALA A 255 15.90 1.59 -13.23
CA ALA A 255 16.72 1.13 -14.34
C ALA A 255 16.39 1.84 -15.67
N LEU A 256 15.11 2.02 -15.98
CA LEU A 256 14.67 2.63 -17.24
C LEU A 256 14.85 4.15 -17.28
N ILE A 257 14.63 4.84 -16.14
CA ILE A 257 14.60 6.31 -16.08
C ILE A 257 15.96 6.87 -15.64
N LEU A 258 16.60 6.23 -14.64
CA LEU A 258 17.86 6.68 -14.08
C LEU A 258 19.09 5.97 -14.72
N GLY A 259 18.84 4.97 -15.58
CA GLY A 259 19.91 4.20 -16.21
C GLY A 259 20.69 3.30 -15.24
N GLU A 260 20.11 2.97 -14.10
CA GLU A 260 20.77 2.12 -13.10
C GLU A 260 20.91 0.68 -13.62
N ALA A 261 22.14 0.13 -13.49
CA ALA A 261 22.40 -1.24 -13.92
C ALA A 261 21.67 -2.24 -13.05
N LEU A 262 20.92 -3.16 -13.69
CA LEU A 262 20.27 -4.28 -13.00
C LEU A 262 21.33 -5.27 -12.55
N THR A 263 21.50 -5.43 -11.26
CA THR A 263 22.40 -6.46 -10.70
C THR A 263 21.79 -7.86 -10.84
N PRO A 264 22.58 -8.94 -10.85
CA PRO A 264 22.06 -10.30 -10.82
C PRO A 264 21.09 -10.57 -9.65
N ALA A 265 21.34 -9.93 -8.50
CA ALA A 265 20.45 -10.03 -7.34
C ALA A 265 19.11 -9.31 -7.57
N ASN A 266 19.10 -8.16 -8.28
CA ASN A 266 17.87 -7.50 -8.68
C ASN A 266 17.05 -8.39 -9.62
N VAL A 267 17.68 -9.05 -10.57
CA VAL A 267 17.01 -9.99 -11.51
C VAL A 267 16.47 -11.20 -10.75
N ALA A 268 17.27 -11.83 -9.88
CA ALA A 268 16.84 -12.98 -9.07
C ALA A 268 15.70 -12.59 -8.11
N GLY A 269 15.81 -11.45 -7.42
CA GLY A 269 14.76 -10.94 -6.53
C GLY A 269 13.46 -10.65 -7.28
N THR A 270 13.55 -10.04 -8.45
CA THR A 270 12.42 -9.81 -9.37
C THR A 270 11.73 -11.11 -9.75
N ALA A 271 12.49 -12.12 -10.14
CA ALA A 271 11.96 -13.44 -10.52
C ALA A 271 11.25 -14.12 -9.33
N LEU A 272 11.80 -14.00 -8.11
CA LEU A 272 11.17 -14.53 -6.89
C LEU A 272 9.88 -13.79 -6.53
N ILE A 273 9.83 -12.45 -6.65
CA ILE A 273 8.62 -11.67 -6.39
C ILE A 273 7.51 -12.06 -7.37
N LEU A 274 7.79 -12.04 -8.67
CA LEU A 274 6.81 -12.38 -9.70
C LEU A 274 6.39 -13.86 -9.62
N GLY A 275 7.34 -14.76 -9.50
CA GLY A 275 7.08 -16.20 -9.40
C GLY A 275 6.29 -16.55 -8.15
N GLY A 276 6.64 -15.99 -7.00
CA GLY A 276 5.92 -16.15 -5.73
C GLY A 276 4.49 -15.61 -5.78
N ALA A 277 4.28 -14.42 -6.36
CA ALA A 277 2.96 -13.82 -6.52
C ALA A 277 2.06 -14.65 -7.45
N ILE A 278 2.58 -15.10 -8.61
CA ILE A 278 1.87 -15.97 -9.54
C ILE A 278 1.54 -17.31 -8.88
N PHE A 279 2.48 -17.91 -8.17
CA PHE A 279 2.27 -19.17 -7.46
C PHE A 279 1.15 -19.07 -6.41
N CYS A 280 1.14 -18.00 -5.60
CA CYS A 280 0.06 -17.75 -4.64
C CYS A 280 -1.32 -17.67 -5.32
N GLU A 281 -1.41 -16.98 -6.44
CA GLU A 281 -2.67 -16.78 -7.16
C GLU A 281 -3.18 -18.09 -7.79
N VAL A 282 -2.29 -18.86 -8.44
CA VAL A 282 -2.62 -20.13 -9.08
C VAL A 282 -3.00 -21.19 -8.06
N ALA A 283 -2.23 -21.32 -6.98
CA ALA A 283 -2.53 -22.25 -5.90
C ALA A 283 -3.88 -21.96 -5.23
N GLY A 284 -4.23 -20.66 -5.09
CA GLY A 284 -5.55 -20.25 -4.59
C GLY A 284 -6.71 -20.68 -5.47
N LYS A 285 -6.56 -20.55 -6.80
CA LYS A 285 -7.61 -20.91 -7.79
C LYS A 285 -7.84 -22.42 -7.86
N ARG A 286 -6.77 -23.22 -7.88
CA ARG A 286 -6.88 -24.70 -7.97
C ARG A 286 -7.69 -25.28 -6.82
N ARG A 287 -7.44 -24.86 -5.57
CA ARG A 287 -8.22 -25.32 -4.41
C ARG A 287 -9.66 -24.81 -4.39
N GLY A 288 -9.93 -23.61 -4.90
CA GLY A 288 -11.29 -23.11 -5.05
C GLY A 288 -12.12 -24.00 -5.99
N ALA A 289 -11.57 -24.35 -7.14
CA ALA A 289 -12.19 -25.24 -8.12
C ALA A 289 -12.42 -26.64 -7.55
N GLU A 290 -11.44 -27.21 -6.84
CA GLU A 290 -11.55 -28.53 -6.21
C GLU A 290 -12.65 -28.62 -5.13
N LYS A 291 -12.79 -27.56 -4.29
CA LYS A 291 -13.86 -27.48 -3.30
C LYS A 291 -15.25 -27.40 -3.94
N THR A 292 -15.38 -26.62 -5.01
CA THR A 292 -16.64 -26.49 -5.75
C THR A 292 -17.01 -27.82 -6.40
N SER A 293 -16.06 -28.51 -7.03
CA SER A 293 -16.25 -29.84 -7.61
C SER A 293 -16.68 -30.87 -6.58
N ARG A 294 -16.02 -30.92 -5.40
CA ARG A 294 -16.41 -31.85 -4.30
C ARG A 294 -17.80 -31.56 -3.74
N ARG A 295 -18.19 -30.27 -3.63
CA ARG A 295 -19.55 -29.91 -3.19
C ARG A 295 -20.61 -30.36 -4.20
N LEU A 296 -20.35 -30.17 -5.50
CA LEU A 296 -21.27 -30.58 -6.56
C LEU A 296 -21.38 -32.11 -6.67
N ALA A 297 -20.26 -32.83 -6.47
CA ALA A 297 -20.26 -34.30 -6.44
C ALA A 297 -21.03 -34.85 -5.21
N GLY A 298 -20.86 -34.25 -4.03
CA GLY A 298 -21.59 -34.62 -2.82
C GLY A 298 -23.10 -34.35 -2.91
N SER A 299 -23.51 -33.23 -3.53
CA SER A 299 -24.92 -32.93 -3.74
C SER A 299 -25.62 -33.92 -4.73
N ARG A 300 -24.92 -34.34 -5.77
CA ARG A 300 -25.40 -35.34 -6.75
C ARG A 300 -25.52 -36.72 -6.11
N SER A 301 -24.56 -37.11 -5.23
CA SER A 301 -24.67 -38.38 -4.50
C SER A 301 -25.83 -38.41 -3.51
N ALA A 302 -26.10 -37.29 -2.82
CA ALA A 302 -27.23 -37.17 -1.90
C ALA A 302 -28.61 -37.20 -2.61
N SER A 303 -28.69 -36.60 -3.81
CA SER A 303 -29.94 -36.63 -4.59
C SER A 303 -30.24 -38.02 -5.20
N ASN A 304 -29.20 -38.80 -5.54
CA ASN A 304 -29.36 -40.18 -6.04
C ASN A 304 -29.66 -41.22 -4.94
N LEU A 305 -29.43 -40.88 -3.66
CA LEU A 305 -29.78 -41.71 -2.52
C LEU A 305 -31.22 -41.44 -1.97
N ALA A 306 -31.81 -40.33 -2.40
CA ALA A 306 -33.14 -39.90 -2.01
C ALA A 306 -34.24 -40.19 -3.08
N ALA A 307 -33.86 -40.70 -4.25
CA ALA A 307 -34.68 -41.20 -5.31
C ALA A 307 -34.70 -42.73 -5.33
#